data_b098d7c194a6f354056fe9b606440dc6
#
_entry.id   b098d7c194a6f354056fe9b606440dc6
#
_cell.length_a   1.000
_cell.length_b   1.000
_cell.length_c   1.000
_cell.angle_alpha   90.00
_cell.angle_beta   90.00
_cell.angle_gamma   90.00
#
_symmetry.space_group_name_H-M   'P 1'
#
loop_
_entity.id
_entity.type
_entity.pdbx_description
1 polymer ?
#
loop_
_entity_poly.entity_id
_entity_poly.type
_entity_poly.pdbx_seq_one_letter_code
_entity_poly.pdbx_strand_id
1 'polypeptide(L)'
;MFRNILHHKAASSTDCARLCCTKLEDFAVRAGSLTIFEHVNLHVHCGQLTAIIGPNGAGKSTLLKAILGEVPHTGRLRYVDAKGVHTGHPIIGYVPQYLRFDVSAPMTVRDIFLACLTNRPVWLTAGRKYRGQILKNLERVHAAHLMDRRLGVLSGGELQRVLLALSLDPMPDLLLLDEPVSGVDQNGLELFYEIVADLRAKEDIAILLISHDLDMVARHADQVVLMNKGIVTSGTPEEVFADR
;
A
#
# COMPACT_ATOMS: atom_id res chain seq x y z
N MET A 1 3.64 7.72 16.25
CA MET A 1 4.60 7.35 15.19
C MET A 1 3.96 6.36 14.18
N PHE A 2 3.37 5.22 14.62
CA PHE A 2 2.74 4.23 13.73
C PHE A 2 1.60 4.76 12.83
N ARG A 3 0.81 5.74 13.31
CA ARG A 3 -0.34 6.29 12.58
C ARG A 3 0.03 7.05 11.31
N ASN A 4 1.22 7.66 11.26
CA ASN A 4 1.72 8.39 10.09
C ASN A 4 2.40 7.49 9.06
N ILE A 5 2.72 6.23 9.42
CA ILE A 5 3.35 5.28 8.51
C ILE A 5 2.30 4.54 7.67
N LEU A 6 1.10 4.33 8.24
CA LEU A 6 0.06 3.50 7.61
C LEU A 6 -1.07 4.29 6.95
N HIS A 7 -1.31 5.54 7.38
CA HIS A 7 -2.38 6.38 6.85
C HIS A 7 -1.97 7.84 6.75
N HIS A 8 -1.87 8.37 5.55
CA HIS A 8 -1.85 9.80 5.32
C HIS A 8 -3.28 10.32 5.26
N LYS A 9 -3.77 10.90 6.38
CA LYS A 9 -5.03 11.64 6.37
C LYS A 9 -4.80 13.02 5.79
N ALA A 10 -5.39 13.25 4.65
CA ALA A 10 -5.73 14.60 4.25
C ALA A 10 -7.08 15.00 4.86
N ALA A 11 -7.26 16.30 5.13
CA ALA A 11 -8.39 16.85 5.87
C ALA A 11 -9.74 16.49 5.24
N SER A 12 -10.72 16.17 6.09
CA SER A 12 -12.09 15.78 5.76
C SER A 12 -12.83 16.80 4.91
N SER A 13 -13.33 16.42 3.74
CA SER A 13 -14.50 16.99 3.12
C SER A 13 -15.54 15.88 2.88
N THR A 14 -16.74 16.11 3.36
CA THR A 14 -17.91 15.25 3.37
C THR A 14 -18.59 15.23 2.00
N ASP A 15 -17.99 14.60 1.00
CA ASP A 15 -18.65 14.11 -0.22
C ASP A 15 -17.62 13.34 -1.04
N CYS A 16 -17.36 12.10 -0.62
CA CYS A 16 -16.50 11.20 -1.38
C CYS A 16 -17.31 10.47 -2.45
N ALA A 17 -17.47 11.08 -3.62
CA ALA A 17 -17.55 10.29 -4.83
C ALA A 17 -16.20 9.53 -4.91
N ARG A 18 -16.22 8.18 -4.98
CA ARG A 18 -15.02 7.34 -5.00
C ARG A 18 -14.05 7.80 -6.08
N LEU A 19 -12.79 7.90 -5.71
CA LEU A 19 -11.67 8.17 -6.62
C LEU A 19 -11.66 7.13 -7.73
N CYS A 20 -11.60 7.59 -8.98
CA CYS A 20 -11.51 6.70 -10.14
C CYS A 20 -10.05 6.45 -10.54
N CYS A 21 -9.17 7.42 -10.33
CA CYS A 21 -7.76 7.22 -10.66
C CYS A 21 -6.81 8.24 -10.01
N THR A 22 -5.56 7.81 -9.90
CA THR A 22 -4.42 8.63 -9.50
C THR A 22 -3.54 8.87 -10.72
N LYS A 23 -3.24 10.14 -11.03
CA LYS A 23 -2.40 10.55 -12.16
C LYS A 23 -1.16 11.27 -11.69
N LEU A 24 0.00 10.79 -12.14
CA LEU A 24 1.27 11.47 -12.02
C LEU A 24 1.63 12.06 -13.38
N GLU A 25 1.96 13.36 -13.43
CA GLU A 25 2.31 14.07 -14.66
C GLU A 25 3.66 14.76 -14.45
N ASP A 26 4.65 14.40 -15.27
CA ASP A 26 6.02 14.90 -15.21
C ASP A 26 6.61 14.86 -13.80
N PHE A 27 6.35 13.74 -13.11
CA PHE A 27 6.64 13.60 -11.69
C PHE A 27 8.12 13.27 -11.50
N ALA A 28 8.81 14.03 -10.64
CA ALA A 28 10.24 13.88 -10.42
C ALA A 28 10.63 14.10 -8.96
N VAL A 29 11.67 13.41 -8.52
CA VAL A 29 12.27 13.56 -7.19
C VAL A 29 13.79 13.77 -7.31
N ARG A 30 14.28 14.79 -6.60
CA ARG A 30 15.70 15.11 -6.51
C ARG A 30 16.13 15.21 -5.05
N ALA A 31 17.32 14.70 -4.75
CA ALA A 31 17.98 14.84 -3.45
C ALA A 31 19.25 15.68 -3.62
N GLY A 32 19.16 16.98 -3.36
CA GLY A 32 20.22 17.92 -3.68
C GLY A 32 20.50 17.98 -5.18
N SER A 33 21.73 17.67 -5.60
CA SER A 33 22.12 17.59 -7.03
C SER A 33 21.81 16.25 -7.69
N LEU A 34 21.42 15.22 -6.89
CA LEU A 34 21.14 13.88 -7.41
C LEU A 34 19.67 13.78 -7.85
N THR A 35 19.45 13.47 -9.13
CA THR A 35 18.13 13.06 -9.62
C THR A 35 17.91 11.61 -9.27
N ILE A 36 16.85 11.31 -8.49
CA ILE A 36 16.47 9.94 -8.12
C ILE A 36 15.65 9.35 -9.27
N PHE A 37 14.64 10.08 -9.75
CA PHE A 37 13.91 9.79 -10.97
C PHE A 37 13.29 11.07 -11.52
N GLU A 38 12.97 11.05 -12.80
CA GLU A 38 12.34 12.20 -13.50
C GLU A 38 11.41 11.72 -14.61
N HIS A 39 10.55 12.63 -15.07
CA HIS A 39 9.59 12.42 -16.16
C HIS A 39 8.68 11.20 -15.98
N VAL A 40 8.30 10.89 -14.73
CA VAL A 40 7.36 9.79 -14.46
C VAL A 40 5.94 10.27 -14.77
N ASN A 41 5.34 9.63 -15.77
CA ASN A 41 3.94 9.79 -16.13
C ASN A 41 3.25 8.45 -15.90
N LEU A 42 2.37 8.38 -14.90
CA LEU A 42 1.72 7.15 -14.46
C LEU A 42 0.24 7.40 -14.19
N HIS A 43 -0.58 6.45 -14.59
CA HIS A 43 -2.00 6.45 -14.34
C HIS A 43 -2.39 5.15 -13.64
N VAL A 44 -2.88 5.26 -12.41
CA VAL A 44 -3.31 4.14 -11.57
C VAL A 44 -4.82 4.20 -11.44
N HIS A 45 -5.52 3.18 -11.92
CA HIS A 45 -6.97 3.09 -11.93
C HIS A 45 -7.51 2.36 -10.71
N CYS A 46 -8.72 2.73 -10.25
CA CYS A 46 -9.45 1.94 -9.26
C CYS A 46 -9.80 0.56 -9.83
N GLY A 47 -9.91 -0.43 -8.94
CA GLY A 47 -10.16 -1.80 -9.32
C GLY A 47 -9.02 -2.49 -10.08
N GLN A 48 -7.84 -1.85 -10.19
CA GLN A 48 -6.67 -2.40 -10.87
C GLN A 48 -5.47 -2.54 -9.95
N LEU A 49 -4.67 -3.59 -10.20
CA LEU A 49 -3.35 -3.79 -9.62
C LEU A 49 -2.28 -3.36 -10.63
N THR A 50 -1.65 -2.22 -10.36
CA THR A 50 -0.48 -1.76 -11.10
C THR A 50 0.79 -2.18 -10.38
N ALA A 51 1.63 -3.00 -11.01
CA ALA A 51 2.90 -3.44 -10.46
C ALA A 51 4.06 -2.59 -10.99
N ILE A 52 4.91 -2.09 -10.10
CA ILE A 52 6.18 -1.43 -10.44
C ILE A 52 7.31 -2.42 -10.26
N ILE A 53 8.03 -2.68 -11.33
CA ILE A 53 9.21 -3.54 -11.35
C ILE A 53 10.45 -2.73 -11.77
N GLY A 54 11.64 -3.26 -11.55
CA GLY A 54 12.89 -2.62 -11.97
C GLY A 54 14.03 -2.87 -10.98
N PRO A 55 15.25 -2.48 -11.32
CA PRO A 55 16.45 -2.74 -10.52
C PRO A 55 16.40 -2.00 -9.17
N ASN A 56 17.24 -2.44 -8.23
CA ASN A 56 17.47 -1.72 -6.99
C ASN A 56 18.08 -0.35 -7.29
N GLY A 57 17.61 0.68 -6.56
CA GLY A 57 18.03 2.06 -6.81
C GLY A 57 17.29 2.76 -7.98
N ALA A 58 16.34 2.12 -8.64
CA ALA A 58 15.52 2.70 -9.71
C ALA A 58 14.60 3.84 -9.25
N GLY A 59 14.41 4.00 -7.92
CA GLY A 59 13.55 5.04 -7.36
C GLY A 59 12.14 4.56 -6.98
N LYS A 60 11.85 3.26 -7.05
CA LYS A 60 10.52 2.66 -6.81
C LYS A 60 9.91 3.06 -5.44
N SER A 61 10.59 2.74 -4.33
CA SER A 61 10.11 3.09 -2.98
C SER A 61 10.09 4.61 -2.75
N THR A 62 11.00 5.36 -3.41
CA THR A 62 10.98 6.82 -3.38
C THR A 62 9.74 7.38 -4.07
N LEU A 63 9.28 6.74 -5.15
CA LEU A 63 8.03 7.11 -5.82
C LEU A 63 6.83 6.96 -4.88
N LEU A 64 6.71 5.83 -4.16
CA LEU A 64 5.64 5.65 -3.17
C LEU A 64 5.70 6.72 -2.07
N LYS A 65 6.90 7.00 -1.53
CA LYS A 65 7.10 8.04 -0.51
C LYS A 65 6.76 9.45 -1.02
N ALA A 66 7.02 9.74 -2.29
CA ALA A 66 6.64 11.01 -2.88
C ALA A 66 5.11 11.12 -3.08
N ILE A 67 4.43 10.03 -3.46
CA ILE A 67 2.96 9.98 -3.51
C ILE A 67 2.36 10.18 -2.10
N LEU A 68 2.99 9.63 -1.06
CA LEU A 68 2.60 9.83 0.35
C LEU A 68 2.87 11.27 0.85
N GLY A 69 3.63 12.07 0.11
CA GLY A 69 4.06 13.41 0.54
C GLY A 69 5.19 13.39 1.56
N GLU A 70 5.85 12.25 1.80
CA GLU A 70 7.00 12.13 2.70
C GLU A 70 8.29 12.68 2.08
N VAL A 71 8.37 12.73 0.75
CA VAL A 71 9.51 13.22 -0.01
C VAL A 71 9.05 14.34 -0.94
N PRO A 72 9.74 15.51 -0.96
CA PRO A 72 9.43 16.59 -1.87
C PRO A 72 9.56 16.14 -3.33
N HIS A 73 8.61 16.53 -4.16
CA HIS A 73 8.59 16.22 -5.58
C HIS A 73 8.30 17.45 -6.44
N THR A 74 8.58 17.37 -7.71
CA THR A 74 8.10 18.28 -8.76
C THR A 74 7.13 17.55 -9.67
N GLY A 75 6.48 18.28 -10.59
CA GLY A 75 5.39 17.72 -11.40
C GLY A 75 4.04 17.79 -10.68
N ARG A 76 3.08 17.06 -11.21
CA ARG A 76 1.69 17.09 -10.70
C ARG A 76 1.23 15.72 -10.26
N LEU A 77 0.64 15.67 -9.07
CA LEU A 77 -0.08 14.53 -8.53
C LEU A 77 -1.57 14.91 -8.46
N ARG A 78 -2.40 14.19 -9.19
CA ARG A 78 -3.84 14.47 -9.28
C ARG A 78 -4.64 13.24 -8.91
N TYR A 79 -5.70 13.48 -8.16
CA TYR A 79 -6.69 12.48 -7.82
C TYR A 79 -8.01 12.87 -8.49
N VAL A 80 -8.56 11.97 -9.29
CA VAL A 80 -9.69 12.27 -10.19
C VAL A 80 -10.80 11.24 -9.94
N ASP A 81 -12.06 11.72 -9.82
CA ASP A 81 -13.23 10.86 -9.74
C ASP A 81 -13.66 10.33 -11.13
N ALA A 82 -14.70 9.50 -11.16
CA ALA A 82 -15.24 8.94 -12.39
C ALA A 82 -15.75 10.00 -13.38
N LYS A 83 -15.96 11.25 -12.94
CA LYS A 83 -16.40 12.36 -13.78
C LYS A 83 -15.23 13.25 -14.25
N GLY A 84 -13.99 12.89 -13.86
CA GLY A 84 -12.80 13.70 -14.18
C GLY A 84 -12.65 14.96 -13.32
N VAL A 85 -13.44 15.09 -12.26
CA VAL A 85 -13.37 16.21 -11.33
C VAL A 85 -12.28 15.93 -10.30
N HIS A 86 -11.46 16.93 -9.98
CA HIS A 86 -10.51 16.83 -8.89
C HIS A 86 -11.26 16.66 -7.57
N THR A 87 -11.21 15.47 -7.02
CA THR A 87 -11.65 15.23 -5.65
C THR A 87 -10.55 15.62 -4.69
N GLY A 88 -10.93 15.94 -3.45
CA GLY A 88 -9.98 16.27 -2.39
C GLY A 88 -8.93 15.18 -2.19
N HIS A 89 -8.27 15.19 -1.06
CA HIS A 89 -7.20 14.24 -0.80
C HIS A 89 -7.73 12.81 -0.57
N PRO A 90 -7.22 11.79 -1.29
CA PRO A 90 -7.63 10.40 -1.09
C PRO A 90 -7.20 9.87 0.26
N ILE A 91 -7.87 8.83 0.71
CA ILE A 91 -7.37 8.00 1.79
C ILE A 91 -6.34 7.05 1.17
N ILE A 92 -5.09 7.15 1.62
CA ILE A 92 -4.01 6.29 1.13
C ILE A 92 -3.66 5.29 2.24
N GLY A 93 -3.78 4.00 1.92
CA GLY A 93 -3.23 2.93 2.73
C GLY A 93 -1.78 2.64 2.30
N TYR A 94 -0.90 2.37 3.24
CA TYR A 94 0.49 2.06 2.94
C TYR A 94 1.00 0.88 3.75
N VAL A 95 1.57 -0.10 3.07
CA VAL A 95 2.28 -1.23 3.67
C VAL A 95 3.77 -1.10 3.32
N PRO A 96 4.63 -0.76 4.30
CA PRO A 96 6.06 -0.63 4.07
C PRO A 96 6.75 -1.99 3.94
N GLN A 97 7.89 -2.03 3.27
CA GLN A 97 8.73 -3.22 3.14
C GLN A 97 9.15 -3.80 4.50
N TYR A 98 9.52 -2.94 5.44
CA TYR A 98 9.94 -3.33 6.78
C TYR A 98 9.24 -2.48 7.84
N LEU A 99 8.61 -3.15 8.79
CA LEU A 99 8.16 -2.52 10.02
C LEU A 99 9.19 -2.77 11.12
N ARG A 100 9.88 -1.69 11.56
CA ARG A 100 10.81 -1.77 12.68
C ARG A 100 10.03 -1.67 13.98
N PHE A 101 9.97 -2.74 14.73
CA PHE A 101 9.44 -2.76 16.10
C PHE A 101 10.33 -3.66 16.97
N ASP A 102 10.28 -3.44 18.27
CA ASP A 102 10.97 -4.29 19.22
C ASP A 102 10.21 -5.63 19.32
N VAL A 103 10.83 -6.69 18.80
CA VAL A 103 10.27 -8.06 18.79
C VAL A 103 10.02 -8.57 20.21
N SER A 104 10.77 -8.08 21.20
CA SER A 104 10.60 -8.45 22.62
C SER A 104 9.42 -7.72 23.29
N ALA A 105 8.90 -6.66 22.67
CA ALA A 105 7.77 -5.92 23.23
C ALA A 105 6.52 -6.82 23.34
N PRO A 106 5.82 -6.83 24.48
CA PRO A 106 4.64 -7.67 24.69
C PRO A 106 3.39 -7.11 24.00
N MET A 107 3.56 -6.58 22.79
CA MET A 107 2.50 -5.97 21.98
C MET A 107 1.76 -7.02 21.17
N THR A 108 0.42 -7.04 21.27
CA THR A 108 -0.44 -7.91 20.46
C THR A 108 -0.89 -7.25 19.17
N VAL A 109 -1.43 -8.04 18.23
CA VAL A 109 -2.07 -7.52 17.02
C VAL A 109 -3.20 -6.55 17.39
N ARG A 110 -4.02 -6.86 18.38
CA ARG A 110 -5.05 -5.95 18.86
C ARG A 110 -4.48 -4.61 19.35
N ASP A 111 -3.35 -4.63 20.05
CA ASP A 111 -2.76 -3.42 20.63
C ASP A 111 -2.27 -2.46 19.54
N ILE A 112 -1.67 -2.97 18.44
CA ILE A 112 -1.25 -2.11 17.33
C ILE A 112 -2.47 -1.50 16.62
N PHE A 113 -3.57 -2.24 16.43
CA PHE A 113 -4.81 -1.68 15.89
C PHE A 113 -5.36 -0.58 16.81
N LEU A 114 -5.43 -0.81 18.12
CA LEU A 114 -5.90 0.20 19.07
C LEU A 114 -5.02 1.45 19.06
N ALA A 115 -3.70 1.30 18.95
CA ALA A 115 -2.78 2.43 18.82
C ALA A 115 -3.00 3.25 17.53
N CYS A 116 -3.42 2.60 16.44
CA CYS A 116 -3.75 3.27 15.18
C CYS A 116 -5.15 3.91 15.21
N LEU A 117 -6.12 3.24 15.80
CA LEU A 117 -7.53 3.67 15.81
C LEU A 117 -7.84 4.75 16.85
N THR A 118 -7.04 4.85 17.91
CA THR A 118 -7.32 5.73 19.03
C THR A 118 -6.19 6.71 19.33
N ASN A 119 -6.52 7.89 19.86
CA ASN A 119 -5.56 8.85 20.36
C ASN A 119 -5.33 8.64 21.88
N ARG A 120 -5.81 7.56 22.46
CA ARG A 120 -5.71 7.27 23.90
C ARG A 120 -4.71 6.14 24.13
N PRO A 121 -4.08 6.10 25.30
CA PRO A 121 -3.24 4.96 25.67
C PRO A 121 -4.03 3.64 25.56
N VAL A 122 -3.41 2.59 25.03
CA VAL A 122 -4.05 1.30 24.75
C VAL A 122 -4.67 0.69 26.03
N TRP A 123 -3.99 0.82 27.15
CA TRP A 123 -4.48 0.31 28.45
C TRP A 123 -5.68 1.08 29.00
N LEU A 124 -5.93 2.31 28.54
CA LEU A 124 -7.12 3.12 28.93
C LEU A 124 -8.27 2.94 27.91
N THR A 125 -8.02 2.27 26.80
CA THR A 125 -8.99 2.12 25.73
C THR A 125 -9.87 0.90 26.01
N ALA A 126 -11.19 1.09 26.05
CA ALA A 126 -12.14 -0.02 26.14
C ALA A 126 -12.09 -0.84 24.84
N GLY A 127 -11.17 -1.80 24.75
CA GLY A 127 -10.93 -2.62 23.56
C GLY A 127 -12.17 -3.34 23.01
N ARG A 128 -13.21 -3.49 23.85
CA ARG A 128 -14.49 -4.11 23.47
C ARG A 128 -15.20 -3.29 22.37
N LYS A 129 -15.07 -1.96 22.35
CA LYS A 129 -15.70 -1.07 21.34
C LYS A 129 -15.12 -1.30 19.94
N TYR A 130 -13.82 -1.53 19.83
CA TYR A 130 -13.12 -1.65 18.55
C TYR A 130 -12.94 -3.09 18.10
N ARG A 131 -13.26 -4.08 18.96
CA ARG A 131 -13.04 -5.50 18.68
C ARG A 131 -13.69 -5.96 17.37
N GLY A 132 -14.94 -5.57 17.13
CA GLY A 132 -15.65 -5.91 15.88
C GLY A 132 -15.01 -5.32 14.63
N GLN A 133 -14.57 -4.06 14.70
CA GLN A 133 -13.87 -3.39 13.59
C GLN A 133 -12.53 -4.05 13.29
N ILE A 134 -11.73 -4.32 14.32
CA ILE A 134 -10.45 -5.01 14.19
C ILE A 134 -10.65 -6.40 13.58
N LEU A 135 -11.62 -7.17 14.11
CA LEU A 135 -11.91 -8.51 13.62
C LEU A 135 -12.30 -8.48 12.13
N LYS A 136 -13.21 -7.59 11.75
CA LYS A 136 -13.63 -7.42 10.35
C LYS A 136 -12.46 -7.14 9.39
N ASN A 137 -11.50 -6.30 9.80
CA ASN A 137 -10.33 -6.02 8.98
C ASN A 137 -9.35 -7.20 8.90
N LEU A 138 -9.17 -7.93 10.00
CA LEU A 138 -8.36 -9.15 10.02
C LEU A 138 -9.01 -10.30 9.23
N GLU A 139 -10.34 -10.40 9.21
CA GLU A 139 -11.08 -11.38 8.39
C GLU A 139 -10.84 -11.17 6.90
N ARG A 140 -10.80 -9.91 6.43
CA ARG A 140 -10.52 -9.57 5.02
C ARG A 140 -9.18 -10.12 4.52
N VAL A 141 -8.23 -10.31 5.41
CA VAL A 141 -6.86 -10.76 5.09
C VAL A 141 -6.57 -12.16 5.67
N HIS A 142 -7.59 -12.93 6.02
CA HIS A 142 -7.46 -14.28 6.61
C HIS A 142 -6.56 -14.34 7.86
N ALA A 143 -6.58 -13.28 8.69
CA ALA A 143 -5.73 -13.13 9.88
C ALA A 143 -6.53 -12.99 11.20
N ALA A 144 -7.83 -13.28 11.22
CA ALA A 144 -8.69 -13.12 12.40
C ALA A 144 -8.18 -13.87 13.64
N HIS A 145 -7.60 -15.07 13.44
CA HIS A 145 -7.03 -15.93 14.48
C HIS A 145 -5.78 -15.34 15.16
N LEU A 146 -5.19 -14.28 14.57
CA LEU A 146 -3.98 -13.64 15.06
C LEU A 146 -4.27 -12.48 16.03
N MET A 147 -5.54 -12.08 16.21
CA MET A 147 -5.94 -10.87 16.93
C MET A 147 -5.28 -10.70 18.30
N ASP A 148 -5.22 -11.79 19.07
CA ASP A 148 -4.66 -11.77 20.44
C ASP A 148 -3.23 -12.33 20.49
N ARG A 149 -2.59 -12.59 19.33
CA ARG A 149 -1.20 -13.02 19.24
C ARG A 149 -0.24 -11.82 19.40
N ARG A 150 0.94 -12.09 19.97
CA ARG A 150 2.02 -11.07 20.04
C ARG A 150 2.63 -10.87 18.66
N LEU A 151 2.97 -9.64 18.31
CA LEU A 151 3.59 -9.32 17.01
C LEU A 151 4.93 -10.04 16.81
N GLY A 152 5.73 -10.15 17.89
CA GLY A 152 7.07 -10.75 17.81
C GLY A 152 7.09 -12.27 17.59
N VAL A 153 5.95 -12.97 17.64
CA VAL A 153 5.86 -14.41 17.36
C VAL A 153 5.18 -14.75 16.04
N LEU A 154 4.79 -13.71 15.28
CA LEU A 154 4.19 -13.90 13.96
C LEU A 154 5.25 -14.27 12.93
N SER A 155 4.91 -15.16 12.00
CA SER A 155 5.69 -15.37 10.78
C SER A 155 5.70 -14.10 9.92
N GLY A 156 6.64 -13.99 8.99
CA GLY A 156 6.71 -12.86 8.06
C GLY A 156 5.40 -12.65 7.32
N GLY A 157 4.81 -13.71 6.76
CA GLY A 157 3.53 -13.64 6.05
C GLY A 157 2.34 -13.27 6.94
N GLU A 158 2.29 -13.77 8.19
CA GLU A 158 1.27 -13.37 9.16
C GLU A 158 1.38 -11.89 9.50
N LEU A 159 2.60 -11.39 9.72
CA LEU A 159 2.84 -9.97 10.00
C LEU A 159 2.42 -9.10 8.81
N GLN A 160 2.77 -9.49 7.59
CA GLN A 160 2.39 -8.75 6.39
C GLN A 160 0.87 -8.67 6.20
N ARG A 161 0.15 -9.76 6.44
CA ARG A 161 -1.32 -9.73 6.43
C ARG A 161 -1.90 -8.82 7.51
N VAL A 162 -1.31 -8.81 8.71
CA VAL A 162 -1.72 -7.87 9.79
C VAL A 162 -1.47 -6.42 9.37
N LEU A 163 -0.33 -6.11 8.74
CA LEU A 163 -0.02 -4.76 8.22
C LEU A 163 -0.98 -4.35 7.09
N LEU A 164 -1.30 -5.29 6.21
CA LEU A 164 -2.31 -5.08 5.18
C LEU A 164 -3.68 -4.77 5.81
N ALA A 165 -4.12 -5.54 6.80
CA ALA A 165 -5.38 -5.26 7.51
C ALA A 165 -5.40 -3.89 8.19
N LEU A 166 -4.28 -3.44 8.73
CA LEU A 166 -4.13 -2.09 9.30
C LEU A 166 -4.25 -1.00 8.24
N SER A 167 -3.68 -1.21 7.04
CA SER A 167 -3.74 -0.25 5.95
C SER A 167 -5.13 -0.11 5.33
N LEU A 168 -6.04 -1.05 5.62
CA LEU A 168 -7.44 -1.04 5.17
C LEU A 168 -8.39 -0.28 6.13
N ASP A 169 -7.90 0.39 7.15
CA ASP A 169 -8.74 1.09 8.14
C ASP A 169 -8.27 2.54 8.39
N PRO A 170 -8.97 3.55 7.87
CA PRO A 170 -10.19 3.46 7.05
C PRO A 170 -9.91 2.86 5.67
N MET A 171 -10.97 2.32 5.01
CA MET A 171 -10.83 1.76 3.67
C MET A 171 -10.18 2.79 2.72
N PRO A 172 -9.03 2.47 2.11
CA PRO A 172 -8.32 3.41 1.26
C PRO A 172 -8.92 3.50 -0.14
N ASP A 173 -8.70 4.64 -0.79
CA ASP A 173 -8.94 4.82 -2.22
C ASP A 173 -7.74 4.31 -3.04
N LEU A 174 -6.53 4.48 -2.50
CA LEU A 174 -5.26 4.02 -3.08
C LEU A 174 -4.47 3.23 -2.03
N LEU A 175 -4.12 2.00 -2.36
CA LEU A 175 -3.28 1.14 -1.53
C LEU A 175 -1.89 1.03 -2.14
N LEU A 176 -0.88 1.46 -1.39
CA LEU A 176 0.52 1.39 -1.75
C LEU A 176 1.20 0.23 -1.01
N LEU A 177 1.82 -0.68 -1.76
CA LEU A 177 2.49 -1.87 -1.24
C LEU A 177 3.96 -1.85 -1.65
N ASP A 178 4.87 -1.65 -0.69
CA ASP A 178 6.31 -1.57 -0.94
C ASP A 178 6.99 -2.90 -0.59
N GLU A 179 7.15 -3.79 -1.58
CA GLU A 179 7.74 -5.13 -1.43
C GLU A 179 7.17 -5.92 -0.23
N PRO A 180 5.84 -6.02 -0.10
CA PRO A 180 5.18 -6.46 1.15
C PRO A 180 5.47 -7.91 1.52
N VAL A 181 5.95 -8.73 0.60
CA VAL A 181 6.19 -10.17 0.79
C VAL A 181 7.68 -10.54 0.75
N SER A 182 8.57 -9.56 0.92
CA SER A 182 10.01 -9.82 0.99
C SER A 182 10.33 -10.73 2.19
N GLY A 183 10.92 -11.90 1.91
CA GLY A 183 11.27 -12.89 2.93
C GLY A 183 10.11 -13.77 3.43
N VAL A 184 8.99 -13.79 2.74
CA VAL A 184 7.86 -14.70 2.97
C VAL A 184 8.06 -15.97 2.15
N ASP A 185 7.63 -17.13 2.68
CA ASP A 185 7.65 -18.40 1.95
C ASP A 185 6.63 -18.43 0.79
N GLN A 186 6.77 -19.41 -0.11
CA GLN A 186 5.96 -19.48 -1.32
C GLN A 186 4.45 -19.52 -1.04
N ASN A 187 4.01 -20.28 -0.04
CA ASN A 187 2.58 -20.39 0.30
C ASN A 187 2.03 -19.06 0.84
N GLY A 188 2.80 -18.36 1.66
CA GLY A 188 2.44 -17.05 2.17
C GLY A 188 2.43 -15.97 1.09
N LEU A 189 3.33 -16.07 0.11
CA LEU A 189 3.37 -15.22 -1.08
C LEU A 189 2.09 -15.38 -1.91
N GLU A 190 1.75 -16.62 -2.29
CA GLU A 190 0.53 -16.91 -3.07
C GLU A 190 -0.72 -16.42 -2.35
N LEU A 191 -0.87 -16.75 -1.06
CA LEU A 191 -2.00 -16.28 -0.27
C LEU A 191 -2.09 -14.75 -0.20
N PHE A 192 -0.96 -14.05 -0.10
CA PHE A 192 -0.96 -12.58 -0.08
C PHE A 192 -1.49 -12.00 -1.39
N TYR A 193 -1.05 -12.50 -2.54
CA TYR A 193 -1.53 -12.04 -3.84
C TYR A 193 -3.00 -12.39 -4.09
N GLU A 194 -3.48 -13.55 -3.63
CA GLU A 194 -4.90 -13.90 -3.67
C GLU A 194 -5.74 -12.91 -2.85
N ILE A 195 -5.29 -12.55 -1.63
CA ILE A 195 -5.95 -11.56 -0.79
C ILE A 195 -5.99 -10.20 -1.48
N VAL A 196 -4.89 -9.76 -2.08
CA VAL A 196 -4.80 -8.48 -2.80
C VAL A 196 -5.74 -8.47 -4.01
N ALA A 197 -5.80 -9.57 -4.77
CA ALA A 197 -6.72 -9.73 -5.90
C ALA A 197 -8.20 -9.68 -5.44
N ASP A 198 -8.52 -10.34 -4.34
CA ASP A 198 -9.84 -10.32 -3.72
C ASP A 198 -10.26 -8.92 -3.24
N LEU A 199 -9.35 -8.20 -2.58
CA LEU A 199 -9.58 -6.82 -2.14
C LEU A 199 -9.86 -5.89 -3.33
N ARG A 200 -9.06 -5.99 -4.39
CA ARG A 200 -9.26 -5.25 -5.64
C ARG A 200 -10.66 -5.47 -6.22
N ALA A 201 -11.06 -6.75 -6.33
CA ALA A 201 -12.32 -7.13 -6.96
C ALA A 201 -13.56 -6.72 -6.14
N LYS A 202 -13.46 -6.76 -4.80
CA LYS A 202 -14.60 -6.52 -3.89
C LYS A 202 -14.76 -5.07 -3.47
N GLU A 203 -13.66 -4.33 -3.33
CA GLU A 203 -13.66 -3.00 -2.69
C GLU A 203 -13.35 -1.86 -3.67
N ASP A 204 -13.12 -2.15 -4.97
CA ASP A 204 -12.81 -1.17 -6.02
C ASP A 204 -11.64 -0.24 -5.68
N ILE A 205 -10.60 -0.79 -5.04
CA ILE A 205 -9.42 -0.05 -4.58
C ILE A 205 -8.38 0.02 -5.71
N ALA A 206 -7.77 1.19 -5.94
CA ALA A 206 -6.57 1.30 -6.75
C ALA A 206 -5.37 0.74 -5.98
N ILE A 207 -4.60 -0.17 -6.57
CA ILE A 207 -3.44 -0.80 -5.90
C ILE A 207 -2.18 -0.53 -6.70
N LEU A 208 -1.16 0.02 -6.04
CA LEU A 208 0.17 0.22 -6.59
C LEU A 208 1.16 -0.64 -5.78
N LEU A 209 1.71 -1.67 -6.42
CA LEU A 209 2.56 -2.67 -5.80
C LEU A 209 3.98 -2.60 -6.35
N ILE A 210 4.98 -2.48 -5.49
CA ILE A 210 6.38 -2.77 -5.85
C ILE A 210 6.64 -4.24 -5.56
N SER A 211 7.12 -4.97 -6.56
CA SER A 211 7.48 -6.38 -6.43
C SER A 211 8.74 -6.73 -7.25
N HIS A 212 9.47 -7.72 -6.74
CA HIS A 212 10.58 -8.37 -7.44
C HIS A 212 10.18 -9.75 -7.97
N ASP A 213 9.02 -10.26 -7.59
CA ASP A 213 8.51 -11.55 -8.03
C ASP A 213 7.74 -11.39 -9.35
N LEU A 214 8.44 -11.63 -10.45
CA LEU A 214 7.89 -11.42 -11.79
C LEU A 214 6.81 -12.44 -12.15
N ASP A 215 6.88 -13.65 -11.60
CA ASP A 215 5.88 -14.69 -11.86
C ASP A 215 4.53 -14.33 -11.22
N MET A 216 4.57 -13.81 -10.01
CA MET A 216 3.37 -13.33 -9.33
C MET A 216 2.81 -12.07 -9.98
N VAL A 217 3.69 -11.15 -10.39
CA VAL A 217 3.29 -9.95 -11.14
C VAL A 217 2.62 -10.34 -12.46
N ALA A 218 3.19 -11.29 -13.22
CA ALA A 218 2.61 -11.75 -14.48
C ALA A 218 1.22 -12.38 -14.33
N ARG A 219 0.96 -13.04 -13.19
CA ARG A 219 -0.33 -13.71 -12.93
C ARG A 219 -1.41 -12.79 -12.37
N HIS A 220 -1.03 -11.77 -11.61
CA HIS A 220 -2.00 -11.01 -10.80
C HIS A 220 -2.12 -9.53 -11.17
N ALA A 221 -1.11 -8.93 -11.84
CA ALA A 221 -1.15 -7.52 -12.20
C ALA A 221 -1.99 -7.29 -13.47
N ASP A 222 -2.73 -6.18 -13.50
CA ASP A 222 -3.42 -5.69 -14.70
C ASP A 222 -2.50 -4.81 -15.54
N GLN A 223 -1.61 -4.08 -14.86
CA GLN A 223 -0.62 -3.19 -15.47
C GLN A 223 0.75 -3.42 -14.84
N VAL A 224 1.78 -3.38 -15.66
CA VAL A 224 3.18 -3.46 -15.22
C VAL A 224 3.90 -2.21 -15.70
N VAL A 225 4.71 -1.64 -14.81
CA VAL A 225 5.55 -0.46 -15.07
C VAL A 225 6.99 -0.84 -14.79
N LEU A 226 7.82 -0.87 -15.81
CA LEU A 226 9.26 -1.04 -15.66
C LEU A 226 9.90 0.33 -15.40
N MET A 227 10.46 0.49 -14.20
CA MET A 227 11.07 1.73 -13.75
C MET A 227 12.58 1.61 -13.63
N ASN A 228 13.30 2.58 -14.23
CA ASN A 228 14.75 2.76 -14.04
C ASN A 228 15.08 4.27 -14.11
N LYS A 229 15.00 4.98 -12.98
CA LYS A 229 15.12 6.45 -12.87
C LYS A 229 14.09 7.25 -13.69
N GLY A 230 13.10 6.60 -14.20
CA GLY A 230 11.98 7.02 -15.01
C GLY A 230 11.23 5.81 -15.48
N ILE A 231 10.11 5.97 -16.19
CA ILE A 231 9.38 4.85 -16.78
C ILE A 231 10.08 4.46 -18.09
N VAL A 232 10.52 3.20 -18.15
CA VAL A 232 11.15 2.63 -19.37
C VAL A 232 10.05 2.12 -20.32
N THR A 233 9.11 1.33 -19.76
CA THR A 233 7.94 0.83 -20.49
C THR A 233 6.81 0.58 -19.50
N SER A 234 5.57 0.58 -20.00
CA SER A 234 4.38 0.24 -19.22
C SER A 234 3.32 -0.36 -20.15
N GLY A 235 2.58 -1.33 -19.66
CA GLY A 235 1.54 -2.03 -20.41
C GLY A 235 1.00 -3.21 -19.62
N THR A 236 0.30 -4.13 -20.29
CA THR A 236 -0.08 -5.39 -19.68
C THR A 236 1.14 -6.25 -19.38
N PRO A 237 1.05 -7.24 -18.47
CA PRO A 237 2.16 -8.16 -18.21
C PRO A 237 2.71 -8.78 -19.49
N GLU A 238 1.84 -9.21 -20.41
CA GLU A 238 2.24 -9.83 -21.68
C GLU A 238 3.06 -8.87 -22.55
N GLU A 239 2.65 -7.59 -22.63
CA GLU A 239 3.36 -6.58 -23.42
C GLU A 239 4.75 -6.28 -22.83
N VAL A 240 4.83 -6.10 -21.51
CA VAL A 240 6.10 -5.71 -20.85
C VAL A 240 7.09 -6.88 -20.77
N PHE A 241 6.61 -8.13 -20.69
CA PHE A 241 7.48 -9.31 -20.61
C PHE A 241 7.80 -9.94 -21.98
N ALA A 242 7.08 -9.60 -23.06
CA ALA A 242 7.37 -10.06 -24.41
C ALA A 242 8.67 -9.45 -25.00
N ASP A 243 9.09 -8.29 -24.52
CA ASP A 243 10.30 -7.58 -24.96
C ASP A 243 11.62 -8.05 -24.26
N ARG A 244 11.63 -9.28 -23.71
CA ARG A 244 12.81 -9.85 -23.03
C ARG A 244 13.50 -10.94 -23.82
#